data_ef72fbcc9ed805e1e60363e019f942fd
#
_entry.id   ef72fbcc9ed805e1e60363e019f942fd
#
_cell.length_a   1.000
_cell.length_b   1.000
_cell.length_c   1.000
_cell.angle_alpha   90.00
_cell.angle_beta   90.00
_cell.angle_gamma   90.00
#
_symmetry.space_group_name_H-M   'P 1'
#
loop_
_entity.id
_entity.type
_entity.pdbx_description
1 polymer ?
#
loop_
_entity_poly.entity_id
_entity_poly.type
_entity_poly.pdbx_seq_one_letter_code
_entity_poly.pdbx_strand_id
1 'polypeptide(L)'
;MKKLISLVCTASIMASILAPVASAINLSNEAQTVRYSTEITGKQADVEYRLENGEVTYAKITAGENVTERIGNIIYLNGVKMATIHEEPANYEDETVQPCTGWMKQDKCLYGTVPADYTKPISETNRNIELENNIMSYTIDALSIAITIAFGVSGDFLDLATDLLKNISTMANNAQYKTLYFHEVIKGHKTLPSMWQQVNCKYYVDSAHKKFACNDTFYRAWG
;
A
#
# COMPACT_ATOMS: atom_id res chain seq x y z
N MET A 1 -46.86 -43.02 -6.97
CA MET A 1 -46.51 -42.79 -5.57
C MET A 1 -45.44 -41.68 -5.47
N LYS A 2 -45.81 -40.68 -4.81
CA LYS A 2 -45.13 -39.46 -4.45
C LYS A 2 -43.83 -39.72 -3.71
N LYS A 3 -42.80 -38.88 -3.94
CA LYS A 3 -41.87 -38.33 -2.94
C LYS A 3 -40.92 -37.40 -3.64
N LEU A 4 -41.14 -36.15 -3.49
CA LEU A 4 -40.60 -35.20 -2.49
C LEU A 4 -39.17 -34.77 -2.77
N ILE A 5 -39.16 -33.62 -3.30
CA ILE A 5 -38.15 -32.59 -3.47
C ILE A 5 -37.50 -32.30 -2.12
N SER A 6 -36.19 -32.39 -2.03
CA SER A 6 -35.43 -31.76 -0.99
C SER A 6 -34.72 -30.53 -1.55
N LEU A 7 -35.23 -29.40 -1.15
CA LEU A 7 -34.69 -28.07 -1.39
C LEU A 7 -33.50 -27.90 -0.45
N VAL A 8 -32.29 -27.91 -0.98
CA VAL A 8 -31.12 -27.51 -0.23
C VAL A 8 -30.95 -26.01 -0.42
N CYS A 9 -31.24 -25.29 0.64
CA CYS A 9 -30.96 -23.86 0.75
C CYS A 9 -29.49 -23.59 0.56
N THR A 10 -29.18 -22.90 -0.50
CA THR A 10 -27.92 -22.18 -0.65
C THR A 10 -27.85 -21.09 0.40
N ALA A 11 -26.98 -21.28 1.37
CA ALA A 11 -26.63 -20.25 2.31
C ALA A 11 -26.01 -19.09 1.54
N SER A 12 -26.72 -18.00 1.49
CA SER A 12 -26.21 -16.72 1.03
C SER A 12 -25.11 -16.30 1.99
N ILE A 13 -23.88 -16.28 1.49
CA ILE A 13 -22.78 -15.62 2.16
C ILE A 13 -23.09 -14.14 2.04
N MET A 14 -23.68 -13.59 3.09
CA MET A 14 -23.69 -12.16 3.31
C MET A 14 -22.24 -11.76 3.65
N ALA A 15 -21.50 -11.30 2.63
CA ALA A 15 -20.36 -10.47 2.87
C ALA A 15 -20.91 -9.20 3.55
N SER A 16 -20.87 -9.19 4.86
CA SER A 16 -21.05 -7.97 5.63
C SER A 16 -19.87 -7.06 5.31
N ILE A 17 -20.06 -6.20 4.32
CA ILE A 17 -19.26 -5.00 4.15
C ILE A 17 -19.56 -4.17 5.39
N LEU A 18 -18.72 -4.30 6.41
CA LEU A 18 -18.64 -3.32 7.47
C LEU A 18 -18.05 -2.07 6.82
N ALA A 19 -18.93 -1.25 6.28
CA ALA A 19 -18.56 0.11 5.96
C ALA A 19 -18.07 0.73 7.29
N PRO A 20 -16.84 1.24 7.36
CA PRO A 20 -16.43 2.02 8.51
C PRO A 20 -17.38 3.19 8.59
N VAL A 21 -17.98 3.35 9.76
CA VAL A 21 -18.84 4.49 10.06
C VAL A 21 -17.97 5.74 9.85
N ALA A 22 -18.28 6.50 8.81
CA ALA A 22 -17.65 7.78 8.57
C ALA A 22 -18.07 8.72 9.72
N SER A 23 -17.33 8.66 10.81
CA SER A 23 -17.38 9.68 11.85
C SER A 23 -16.82 10.94 11.22
N ALA A 24 -17.62 12.00 11.15
CA ALA A 24 -17.16 13.32 10.75
C ALA A 24 -15.93 13.67 11.60
N ILE A 25 -14.77 13.68 10.97
CA ILE A 25 -13.50 13.92 11.65
C ILE A 25 -13.44 15.41 11.96
N ASN A 26 -13.60 15.73 13.23
CA ASN A 26 -13.13 16.99 13.75
C ASN A 26 -11.61 17.01 13.57
N LEU A 27 -11.10 17.95 12.81
CA LEU A 27 -9.68 18.26 12.68
C LEU A 27 -9.15 18.79 14.02
N SER A 28 -9.06 17.93 15.03
CA SER A 28 -8.27 18.20 16.22
C SER A 28 -6.84 17.71 15.93
N ASN A 29 -5.84 18.49 16.32
CA ASN A 29 -4.41 18.15 16.23
C ASN A 29 -4.04 16.96 17.16
N GLU A 30 -4.98 16.06 17.43
CA GLU A 30 -4.78 14.91 18.30
C GLU A 30 -4.37 13.70 17.46
N ALA A 31 -3.40 12.95 17.97
CA ALA A 31 -2.96 11.70 17.37
C ALA A 31 -4.14 10.72 17.24
N GLN A 32 -4.44 10.29 16.03
CA GLN A 32 -5.50 9.33 15.76
C GLN A 32 -4.93 7.95 15.52
N THR A 33 -5.51 6.93 16.15
CA THR A 33 -5.16 5.52 15.89
C THR A 33 -6.30 4.84 15.15
N VAL A 34 -6.00 4.27 13.99
CA VAL A 34 -6.92 3.49 13.16
C VAL A 34 -6.51 2.03 13.23
N ARG A 35 -7.49 1.13 13.42
CA ARG A 35 -7.29 -0.32 13.45
C ARG A 35 -8.32 -1.01 12.60
N TYR A 36 -7.89 -1.98 11.80
CA TYR A 36 -8.76 -2.85 11.01
C TYR A 36 -8.04 -4.15 10.69
N SER A 37 -8.82 -5.15 10.26
CA SER A 37 -8.29 -6.41 9.75
C SER A 37 -8.53 -6.50 8.25
N THR A 38 -7.56 -7.05 7.53
CA THR A 38 -7.60 -7.27 6.09
C THR A 38 -6.89 -8.58 5.75
N GLU A 39 -6.84 -8.91 4.48
CA GLU A 39 -6.02 -10.02 3.97
C GLU A 39 -4.80 -9.47 3.24
N ILE A 40 -3.60 -9.95 3.59
CA ILE A 40 -2.34 -9.61 2.92
C ILE A 40 -1.62 -10.93 2.62
N THR A 41 -1.22 -11.13 1.37
CA THR A 41 -0.56 -12.36 0.89
C THR A 41 -1.35 -13.65 1.19
N GLY A 42 -2.69 -13.57 1.11
CA GLY A 42 -3.56 -14.71 1.42
C GLY A 42 -3.65 -15.06 2.90
N LYS A 43 -3.20 -14.18 3.79
CA LYS A 43 -3.23 -14.35 5.25
C LYS A 43 -4.02 -13.24 5.90
N GLN A 44 -4.79 -13.58 6.92
CA GLN A 44 -5.41 -12.59 7.78
C GLN A 44 -4.34 -11.69 8.38
N ALA A 45 -4.51 -10.40 8.25
CA ALA A 45 -3.59 -9.40 8.77
C ALA A 45 -4.34 -8.35 9.59
N ASP A 46 -3.79 -8.02 10.75
CA ASP A 46 -4.25 -6.92 11.57
C ASP A 46 -3.37 -5.70 11.33
N VAL A 47 -4.01 -4.58 11.05
CA VAL A 47 -3.36 -3.32 10.67
C VAL A 47 -3.69 -2.26 11.70
N GLU A 48 -2.68 -1.55 12.17
CA GLU A 48 -2.78 -0.40 13.04
C GLU A 48 -1.97 0.77 12.47
N TYR A 49 -2.58 1.94 12.35
CA TYR A 49 -1.91 3.20 12.00
C TYR A 49 -2.10 4.23 13.08
N ARG A 50 -1.05 5.00 13.35
CA ARG A 50 -1.13 6.24 14.12
C ARG A 50 -0.79 7.42 13.21
N LEU A 51 -1.62 8.41 13.30
CA LEU A 51 -1.57 9.60 12.48
C LEU A 51 -1.38 10.81 13.38
N GLU A 52 -0.44 11.65 13.00
CA GLU A 52 -0.19 12.92 13.66
C GLU A 52 -0.08 13.99 12.56
N ASN A 53 -0.90 15.02 12.64
CA ASN A 53 -0.99 16.07 11.60
C ASN A 53 -1.25 15.54 10.18
N GLY A 54 -1.98 14.42 10.07
CA GLY A 54 -2.29 13.79 8.78
C GLY A 54 -1.18 12.89 8.21
N GLU A 55 -0.04 12.80 8.87
CA GLU A 55 1.06 11.91 8.47
C GLU A 55 1.04 10.61 9.27
N VAL A 56 1.43 9.51 8.62
CA VAL A 56 1.59 8.21 9.29
C VAL A 56 2.91 8.22 10.05
N THR A 57 2.84 8.40 11.37
CA THR A 57 4.03 8.37 12.25
C THR A 57 4.37 6.97 12.74
N TYR A 58 3.36 6.10 12.78
CA TYR A 58 3.49 4.70 13.17
C TYR A 58 2.53 3.86 12.34
N ALA A 59 2.99 2.69 11.92
CA ALA A 59 2.14 1.67 11.33
C ALA A 59 2.61 0.29 11.77
N LYS A 60 1.67 -0.63 11.96
CA LYS A 60 1.94 -2.03 12.32
C LYS A 60 1.05 -2.94 11.52
N ILE A 61 1.64 -3.97 10.93
CA ILE A 61 0.94 -5.05 10.24
C ILE A 61 1.38 -6.36 10.89
N THR A 62 0.40 -7.11 11.40
CA THR A 62 0.61 -8.45 11.95
C THR A 62 -0.05 -9.46 11.02
N ALA A 63 0.75 -10.30 10.36
CA ALA A 63 0.28 -11.32 9.42
C ALA A 63 0.90 -12.68 9.79
N GLY A 64 0.12 -13.55 10.42
CA GLY A 64 0.61 -14.80 10.99
C GLY A 64 1.67 -14.54 12.07
N GLU A 65 2.86 -15.09 11.90
CA GLU A 65 4.01 -14.93 12.85
C GLU A 65 4.83 -13.66 12.57
N ASN A 66 4.57 -12.97 11.46
CA ASN A 66 5.32 -11.79 11.08
C ASN A 66 4.65 -10.52 11.62
N VAL A 67 5.46 -9.73 12.30
CA VAL A 67 5.10 -8.39 12.76
C VAL A 67 6.00 -7.40 12.05
N THR A 68 5.42 -6.57 11.19
CA THR A 68 6.15 -5.48 10.53
C THR A 68 5.67 -4.17 11.10
N GLU A 69 6.61 -3.33 11.53
CA GLU A 69 6.32 -2.04 12.15
C GLU A 69 7.08 -0.94 11.41
N ARG A 70 6.41 0.17 11.17
CA ARG A 70 7.01 1.43 10.73
C ARG A 70 6.96 2.42 11.89
N ILE A 71 8.11 2.97 12.23
CA ILE A 71 8.25 4.03 13.23
C ILE A 71 8.99 5.18 12.56
N GLY A 72 8.28 6.26 12.26
CA GLY A 72 8.81 7.31 11.40
C GLY A 72 9.19 6.77 10.02
N ASN A 73 10.46 6.87 9.67
CA ASN A 73 11.01 6.38 8.39
C ASN A 73 11.71 5.02 8.47
N ILE A 74 11.63 4.31 9.60
CA ILE A 74 12.29 3.01 9.78
C ILE A 74 11.25 1.90 9.78
N ILE A 75 11.54 0.81 9.05
CA ILE A 75 10.74 -0.41 9.02
C ILE A 75 11.48 -1.50 9.81
N TYR A 76 10.74 -2.16 10.69
CA TYR A 76 11.18 -3.32 11.47
C TYR A 76 10.39 -4.55 11.04
N LEU A 77 11.06 -5.70 10.98
CA LEU A 77 10.45 -7.02 10.82
C LEU A 77 10.80 -7.85 12.06
N ASN A 78 9.77 -8.25 12.80
CA ASN A 78 9.91 -9.01 14.05
C ASN A 78 10.90 -8.34 15.05
N GLY A 79 10.81 -7.00 15.15
CA GLY A 79 11.68 -6.20 16.03
C GLY A 79 13.10 -5.94 15.51
N VAL A 80 13.47 -6.51 14.35
CA VAL A 80 14.78 -6.27 13.72
C VAL A 80 14.63 -5.23 12.62
N LYS A 81 15.51 -4.22 12.60
CA LYS A 81 15.52 -3.23 11.54
C LYS A 81 15.67 -3.90 10.18
N MET A 82 14.70 -3.66 9.29
CA MET A 82 14.66 -4.21 7.95
C MET A 82 15.03 -3.18 6.89
N ALA A 83 14.53 -1.96 7.03
CA ALA A 83 14.71 -0.93 6.01
C ALA A 83 14.59 0.49 6.58
N THR A 84 15.09 1.45 5.80
CA THR A 84 14.89 2.89 6.00
C THR A 84 14.18 3.46 4.77
N ILE A 85 13.16 4.28 4.99
CA ILE A 85 12.42 4.99 3.93
C ILE A 85 13.06 6.38 3.78
N HIS A 86 13.37 6.76 2.55
CA HIS A 86 13.81 8.10 2.18
C HIS A 86 12.78 8.68 1.19
N GLU A 87 12.21 9.80 1.53
CA GLU A 87 11.24 10.51 0.69
C GLU A 87 11.86 11.84 0.27
N GLU A 88 11.82 12.13 -1.02
CA GLU A 88 12.12 13.45 -1.55
C GLU A 88 10.84 14.28 -1.58
N PRO A 89 10.92 15.60 -1.38
CA PRO A 89 9.74 16.46 -1.43
C PRO A 89 8.97 16.27 -2.73
N ALA A 90 7.65 16.28 -2.63
CA ALA A 90 6.78 16.27 -3.81
C ALA A 90 6.97 17.55 -4.63
N ASN A 91 7.01 17.43 -5.95
CA ASN A 91 7.13 18.57 -6.85
C ASN A 91 5.81 19.35 -7.02
N TYR A 92 4.69 18.73 -6.64
CA TYR A 92 3.37 19.34 -6.67
C TYR A 92 2.64 19.03 -5.38
N GLU A 93 2.29 20.06 -4.65
CA GLU A 93 1.32 19.97 -3.57
C GLU A 93 0.08 20.74 -4.01
N ASP A 94 -1.02 20.06 -4.24
CA ASP A 94 -2.32 20.70 -4.24
C ASP A 94 -2.71 20.87 -2.76
N GLU A 95 -2.58 22.07 -2.22
CA GLU A 95 -2.91 22.41 -0.84
C GLU A 95 -4.35 22.03 -0.45
N THR A 96 -5.20 21.73 -1.44
CA THR A 96 -6.58 21.30 -1.22
C THR A 96 -6.70 19.81 -0.90
N VAL A 97 -5.64 19.02 -1.13
CA VAL A 97 -5.65 17.57 -0.88
C VAL A 97 -5.13 17.32 0.52
N GLN A 98 -6.05 17.18 1.45
CA GLN A 98 -5.73 16.76 2.82
C GLN A 98 -5.09 15.36 2.80
N PRO A 99 -3.99 15.14 3.52
CA PRO A 99 -3.44 13.80 3.68
C PRO A 99 -4.49 12.93 4.35
N CYS A 100 -4.84 11.85 3.69
CA CYS A 100 -5.90 10.96 4.15
C CYS A 100 -5.31 9.77 4.88
N THR A 101 -5.94 9.46 5.97
CA THR A 101 -5.59 8.40 6.88
C THR A 101 -6.24 7.11 6.42
N GLY A 102 -5.47 6.08 6.15
CA GLY A 102 -6.06 4.77 5.87
C GLY A 102 -6.49 4.56 4.42
N TRP A 103 -5.57 4.77 3.50
CA TRP A 103 -5.79 4.41 2.12
C TRP A 103 -5.93 2.90 1.94
N MET A 104 -7.00 2.48 1.27
CA MET A 104 -7.21 1.10 0.82
C MET A 104 -6.70 0.96 -0.61
N LYS A 105 -5.73 0.05 -0.84
CA LYS A 105 -5.27 -0.31 -2.18
C LYS A 105 -6.33 -1.10 -2.91
N GLN A 106 -6.52 -0.78 -4.19
CA GLN A 106 -7.37 -1.50 -5.12
C GLN A 106 -6.62 -1.66 -6.44
N ASP A 107 -6.61 -2.87 -7.01
CA ASP A 107 -5.96 -3.13 -8.30
C ASP A 107 -6.81 -2.69 -9.50
N LYS A 108 -8.06 -2.36 -9.27
CA LYS A 108 -9.02 -1.92 -10.29
C LYS A 108 -9.56 -0.53 -9.97
N CYS A 109 -10.00 0.17 -11.00
CA CYS A 109 -10.69 1.46 -10.83
C CYS A 109 -11.86 1.34 -9.85
N LEU A 110 -12.01 2.38 -9.04
CA LEU A 110 -12.95 2.42 -7.93
C LEU A 110 -14.38 2.73 -8.43
N TYR A 111 -15.37 2.03 -7.91
CA TYR A 111 -16.80 2.37 -8.02
C TYR A 111 -17.29 2.74 -9.43
N GLY A 112 -16.89 1.98 -10.45
CA GLY A 112 -17.32 2.21 -11.83
C GLY A 112 -16.60 3.33 -12.56
N THR A 113 -15.55 3.90 -11.97
CA THR A 113 -14.65 4.84 -12.65
C THR A 113 -13.78 4.12 -13.67
N VAL A 114 -13.20 4.87 -14.60
CA VAL A 114 -12.23 4.37 -15.57
C VAL A 114 -10.89 5.11 -15.41
N PRO A 115 -9.77 4.56 -15.89
CA PRO A 115 -8.46 5.21 -15.73
C PRO A 115 -8.42 6.65 -16.23
N ALA A 116 -9.19 6.98 -17.28
CA ALA A 116 -9.30 8.32 -17.84
C ALA A 116 -9.98 9.35 -16.92
N ASP A 117 -10.62 8.90 -15.84
CA ASP A 117 -11.24 9.79 -14.86
C ASP A 117 -10.24 10.41 -13.88
N TYR A 118 -9.03 9.85 -13.80
CA TYR A 118 -7.97 10.30 -12.88
C TYR A 118 -7.04 11.28 -13.57
N THR A 119 -7.45 12.55 -13.56
CA THR A 119 -6.81 13.63 -14.35
C THR A 119 -6.22 14.74 -13.51
N LYS A 120 -6.55 14.83 -12.23
CA LYS A 120 -6.07 15.91 -11.34
C LYS A 120 -4.68 15.56 -10.82
N PRO A 121 -3.62 16.30 -11.20
CA PRO A 121 -2.29 16.10 -10.61
C PRO A 121 -2.36 16.35 -9.09
N ILE A 122 -1.78 15.45 -8.30
CA ILE A 122 -1.70 15.60 -6.84
C ILE A 122 -0.25 15.69 -6.40
N SER A 123 0.56 14.68 -6.74
CA SER A 123 1.97 14.69 -6.38
C SER A 123 2.81 13.87 -7.36
N GLU A 124 4.09 14.23 -7.42
CA GLU A 124 5.14 13.46 -8.08
C GLU A 124 6.34 13.42 -7.14
N THR A 125 6.67 12.24 -6.66
CA THR A 125 7.63 12.05 -5.57
C THR A 125 8.55 10.89 -5.88
N ASN A 126 9.82 11.04 -5.49
CA ASN A 126 10.75 9.92 -5.42
C ASN A 126 10.77 9.41 -3.97
N ARG A 127 10.60 8.12 -3.82
CA ARG A 127 10.70 7.43 -2.54
C ARG A 127 11.67 6.27 -2.68
N ASN A 128 12.52 6.09 -1.69
CA ASN A 128 13.48 5.00 -1.69
C ASN A 128 13.29 4.17 -0.43
N ILE A 129 13.39 2.85 -0.58
CA ILE A 129 13.43 1.91 0.54
C ILE A 129 14.81 1.30 0.55
N GLU A 130 15.64 1.70 1.49
CA GLU A 130 16.98 1.16 1.70
C GLU A 130 16.91 -0.01 2.68
N LEU A 131 17.15 -1.23 2.17
CA LEU A 131 17.13 -2.46 2.95
C LEU A 131 18.46 -2.67 3.68
N GLU A 132 18.42 -3.19 4.89
CA GLU A 132 19.64 -3.55 5.64
C GLU A 132 20.44 -4.67 4.95
N ASN A 133 19.74 -5.61 4.33
CA ASN A 133 20.33 -6.71 3.59
C ASN A 133 19.96 -6.62 2.10
N ASN A 134 20.62 -7.46 1.29
CA ASN A 134 20.26 -7.62 -0.11
C ASN A 134 18.79 -8.02 -0.25
N ILE A 135 18.11 -7.48 -1.26
CA ILE A 135 16.68 -7.76 -1.52
C ILE A 135 16.39 -9.26 -1.60
N MET A 136 17.32 -10.06 -2.15
CA MET A 136 17.18 -11.51 -2.26
C MET A 136 17.23 -12.25 -0.92
N SER A 137 17.61 -11.55 0.15
CA SER A 137 17.63 -12.12 1.51
C SER A 137 16.27 -12.09 2.18
N TYR A 138 15.28 -11.45 1.56
CA TYR A 138 13.93 -11.32 2.11
C TYR A 138 12.95 -12.22 1.35
N THR A 139 11.93 -12.70 2.06
CA THR A 139 10.81 -13.41 1.42
C THR A 139 9.92 -12.43 0.67
N ILE A 140 9.15 -12.93 -0.29
CA ILE A 140 8.14 -12.16 -1.02
C ILE A 140 7.17 -11.49 -0.04
N ASP A 141 6.67 -12.25 0.95
CA ASP A 141 5.75 -11.74 1.97
C ASP A 141 6.36 -10.56 2.75
N ALA A 142 7.62 -10.69 3.21
CA ALA A 142 8.29 -9.63 3.95
C ALA A 142 8.47 -8.36 3.11
N LEU A 143 8.85 -8.50 1.84
CA LEU A 143 8.97 -7.37 0.91
C LEU A 143 7.62 -6.74 0.60
N SER A 144 6.59 -7.55 0.36
CA SER A 144 5.23 -7.08 0.11
C SER A 144 4.72 -6.23 1.27
N ILE A 145 4.84 -6.72 2.50
CA ILE A 145 4.42 -5.99 3.69
C ILE A 145 5.26 -4.73 3.89
N ALA A 146 6.59 -4.78 3.66
CA ALA A 146 7.45 -3.62 3.78
C ALA A 146 7.09 -2.51 2.77
N ILE A 147 6.79 -2.88 1.54
CA ILE A 147 6.31 -1.95 0.50
C ILE A 147 4.95 -1.37 0.90
N THR A 148 4.00 -2.23 1.31
CA THR A 148 2.68 -1.80 1.77
C THR A 148 2.79 -0.73 2.86
N ILE A 149 3.57 -1.00 3.90
CA ILE A 149 3.71 -0.10 5.05
C ILE A 149 4.50 1.17 4.70
N ALA A 150 5.42 1.10 3.74
CA ALA A 150 6.18 2.25 3.25
C ALA A 150 5.29 3.25 2.50
N PHE A 151 4.30 2.75 1.75
CA PHE A 151 3.33 3.60 1.05
C PHE A 151 2.21 4.13 1.94
N GLY A 152 2.12 3.66 3.20
CA GLY A 152 1.07 4.09 4.13
C GLY A 152 -0.34 3.67 3.68
N VAL A 153 -0.46 2.62 2.88
CA VAL A 153 -1.73 2.07 2.40
C VAL A 153 -1.93 0.66 2.91
N SER A 154 -3.18 0.26 3.09
CA SER A 154 -3.53 -1.13 3.29
C SER A 154 -3.68 -1.80 1.92
N GLY A 155 -3.42 -3.06 1.88
CA GLY A 155 -3.55 -3.87 0.69
C GLY A 155 -2.29 -4.65 0.38
N ASP A 156 -2.40 -5.46 -0.65
CA ASP A 156 -1.36 -6.41 -1.01
C ASP A 156 -0.50 -5.87 -2.15
N PHE A 157 0.82 -5.91 -1.98
CA PHE A 157 1.82 -5.63 -2.99
C PHE A 157 2.56 -6.91 -3.42
N LEU A 158 1.92 -8.07 -3.27
CA LEU A 158 2.52 -9.38 -3.54
C LEU A 158 3.01 -9.51 -4.97
N ASP A 159 2.19 -9.14 -5.94
CA ASP A 159 2.54 -9.23 -7.36
C ASP A 159 3.75 -8.36 -7.67
N LEU A 160 3.77 -7.15 -7.09
CA LEU A 160 4.90 -6.25 -7.22
C LEU A 160 6.18 -6.81 -6.62
N ALA A 161 6.13 -7.33 -5.39
CA ALA A 161 7.30 -7.94 -4.75
C ALA A 161 7.79 -9.16 -5.55
N THR A 162 6.87 -9.95 -6.10
CA THR A 162 7.17 -11.09 -6.97
C THR A 162 7.87 -10.65 -8.25
N ASP A 163 7.35 -9.63 -8.93
CA ASP A 163 7.93 -9.11 -10.16
C ASP A 163 9.28 -8.42 -9.92
N LEU A 164 9.43 -7.71 -8.80
CA LEU A 164 10.71 -7.15 -8.38
C LEU A 164 11.76 -8.26 -8.23
N LEU A 165 11.48 -9.30 -7.45
CA LEU A 165 12.41 -10.41 -7.23
C LEU A 165 12.75 -11.13 -8.53
N LYS A 166 11.76 -11.39 -9.38
CA LYS A 166 11.95 -12.04 -10.68
C LYS A 166 12.87 -11.21 -11.58
N ASN A 167 12.60 -9.91 -11.70
CA ASN A 167 13.41 -9.03 -12.57
C ASN A 167 14.82 -8.85 -12.02
N ILE A 168 14.98 -8.66 -10.72
CA ILE A 168 16.30 -8.53 -10.10
C ILE A 168 17.12 -9.82 -10.24
N SER A 169 16.49 -11.00 -10.10
CA SER A 169 17.17 -12.29 -10.26
C SER A 169 17.74 -12.50 -11.67
N THR A 170 17.17 -11.85 -12.67
CA THR A 170 17.65 -11.92 -14.06
C THR A 170 18.75 -10.88 -14.39
N MET A 171 18.94 -9.87 -13.53
CA MET A 171 19.96 -8.85 -13.72
C MET A 171 21.34 -9.38 -13.32
N ALA A 172 22.35 -9.10 -14.12
CA ALA A 172 23.73 -9.42 -13.77
C ALA A 172 24.12 -8.67 -12.48
N ASN A 173 24.79 -9.37 -11.56
CA ASN A 173 25.23 -8.83 -10.26
C ASN A 173 24.10 -8.47 -9.28
N ASN A 174 23.04 -9.25 -9.24
CA ASN A 174 21.93 -9.10 -8.31
C ASN A 174 22.33 -9.09 -6.82
N ALA A 175 23.52 -9.57 -6.48
CA ALA A 175 24.03 -9.66 -5.12
C ALA A 175 24.20 -8.31 -4.39
N GLN A 176 24.01 -7.18 -5.06
CA GLN A 176 24.30 -5.86 -4.50
C GLN A 176 23.06 -4.96 -4.32
N TYR A 177 21.89 -5.40 -4.76
CA TYR A 177 20.71 -4.56 -4.69
C TYR A 177 20.16 -4.53 -3.25
N LYS A 178 20.31 -3.38 -2.62
CA LYS A 178 19.78 -3.08 -1.29
C LYS A 178 18.75 -1.97 -1.28
N THR A 179 18.68 -1.17 -2.33
CA THR A 179 17.77 -0.04 -2.37
C THR A 179 16.78 -0.20 -3.51
N LEU A 180 15.52 -0.01 -3.19
CA LEU A 180 14.41 0.08 -4.13
C LEU A 180 14.12 1.55 -4.37
N TYR A 181 14.19 1.99 -5.61
CA TYR A 181 13.91 3.37 -6.02
C TYR A 181 12.55 3.43 -6.68
N PHE A 182 11.67 4.23 -6.14
CA PHE A 182 10.31 4.39 -6.61
C PHE A 182 10.12 5.82 -7.15
N HIS A 183 9.61 5.92 -8.35
CA HIS A 183 9.08 7.15 -8.88
C HIS A 183 7.57 7.05 -8.88
N GLU A 184 6.92 7.83 -8.01
CA GLU A 184 5.49 7.79 -7.77
C GLU A 184 4.81 9.01 -8.38
N VAL A 185 3.76 8.79 -9.16
CA VAL A 185 2.89 9.84 -9.68
C VAL A 185 1.47 9.56 -9.21
N ILE A 186 0.90 10.50 -8.46
CA ILE A 186 -0.46 10.42 -7.94
C ILE A 186 -1.38 11.37 -8.71
N LYS A 187 -2.50 10.81 -9.18
CA LYS A 187 -3.56 11.58 -9.84
C LYS A 187 -4.89 11.35 -9.12
N GLY A 188 -5.57 12.42 -8.79
CA GLY A 188 -6.91 12.38 -8.22
C GLY A 188 -7.98 12.21 -9.29
N HIS A 189 -9.10 11.63 -8.87
CA HIS A 189 -10.31 11.56 -9.68
C HIS A 189 -10.83 12.96 -10.01
N LYS A 190 -11.35 13.17 -11.21
CA LYS A 190 -11.80 14.47 -11.72
C LYS A 190 -12.78 15.22 -10.82
N THR A 191 -13.60 14.51 -10.02
CA THR A 191 -14.62 15.09 -9.12
C THR A 191 -14.34 14.89 -7.64
N LEU A 192 -13.57 13.86 -7.26
CA LEU A 192 -13.28 13.50 -5.87
C LEU A 192 -11.78 13.22 -5.68
N PRO A 193 -10.90 14.19 -5.99
CA PRO A 193 -9.45 13.97 -6.03
C PRO A 193 -8.84 13.62 -4.67
N SER A 194 -9.42 14.13 -3.58
CA SER A 194 -8.97 13.84 -2.22
C SER A 194 -9.38 12.45 -1.72
N MET A 195 -10.42 11.86 -2.31
CA MET A 195 -10.94 10.57 -1.86
C MET A 195 -10.54 9.40 -2.76
N TRP A 196 -10.44 9.64 -4.06
CA TRP A 196 -10.14 8.61 -5.04
C TRP A 196 -8.93 8.99 -5.86
N GLN A 197 -7.90 8.15 -5.79
CA GLN A 197 -6.63 8.42 -6.43
C GLN A 197 -6.13 7.22 -7.22
N GLN A 198 -5.44 7.50 -8.31
CA GLN A 198 -4.64 6.57 -9.07
C GLN A 198 -3.17 6.82 -8.73
N VAL A 199 -2.47 5.78 -8.37
CA VAL A 199 -1.03 5.81 -8.07
C VAL A 199 -0.31 5.00 -9.13
N ASN A 200 0.63 5.64 -9.82
CA ASN A 200 1.50 4.99 -10.78
C ASN A 200 2.90 4.97 -10.19
N CYS A 201 3.41 3.78 -9.90
CA CYS A 201 4.74 3.58 -9.37
C CYS A 201 5.64 2.91 -10.41
N LYS A 202 6.80 3.51 -10.66
CA LYS A 202 7.88 2.89 -11.42
C LYS A 202 9.02 2.54 -10.47
N TYR A 203 9.55 1.34 -10.63
CA TYR A 203 10.59 0.80 -9.76
C TYR A 203 11.89 0.68 -10.51
N TYR A 204 12.97 1.07 -9.84
CA TYR A 204 14.32 1.04 -10.38
C TYR A 204 15.26 0.41 -9.33
N VAL A 205 16.36 -0.15 -9.79
CA VAL A 205 17.39 -0.73 -8.93
C VAL A 205 18.65 0.14 -8.86
N ASP A 206 18.59 1.33 -9.46
CA ASP A 206 19.67 2.32 -9.41
C ASP A 206 19.12 3.73 -9.19
N SER A 207 19.89 4.56 -8.49
CA SER A 207 19.51 5.93 -8.13
C SER A 207 19.35 6.86 -9.32
N ALA A 208 19.94 6.52 -10.47
CA ALA A 208 19.80 7.31 -11.69
C ALA A 208 18.52 6.97 -12.48
N HIS A 209 17.68 6.07 -11.97
CA HIS A 209 16.43 5.59 -12.58
C HIS A 209 16.61 5.07 -14.02
N LYS A 210 17.77 4.46 -14.31
CA LYS A 210 18.11 3.90 -15.64
C LYS A 210 17.85 2.41 -15.73
N LYS A 211 17.97 1.69 -14.61
CA LYS A 211 17.75 0.25 -14.54
C LYS A 211 16.34 0.01 -14.04
N PHE A 212 15.39 0.07 -14.97
CA PHE A 212 13.98 -0.19 -14.71
C PHE A 212 13.77 -1.65 -14.30
N ALA A 213 13.02 -1.87 -13.24
CA ALA A 213 12.66 -3.21 -12.76
C ALA A 213 11.24 -3.60 -13.13
N CYS A 214 10.25 -2.82 -12.70
CA CYS A 214 8.85 -3.03 -13.04
C CYS A 214 8.04 -1.76 -12.74
N ASN A 215 6.75 -1.79 -13.08
CA ASN A 215 5.81 -0.74 -12.70
C ASN A 215 4.55 -1.38 -12.13
N ASP A 216 3.87 -0.60 -11.30
CA ASP A 216 2.55 -0.91 -10.80
C ASP A 216 1.63 0.29 -10.97
N THR A 217 0.37 0.03 -11.20
CA THR A 217 -0.69 1.03 -11.19
C THR A 217 -1.81 0.52 -10.32
N PHE A 218 -2.04 1.21 -9.23
CA PHE A 218 -3.12 0.85 -8.34
C PHE A 218 -3.99 2.09 -8.03
N TYR A 219 -5.12 1.81 -7.45
CA TYR A 219 -6.06 2.83 -7.02
C TYR A 219 -6.17 2.78 -5.51
N ARG A 220 -6.39 3.92 -4.92
CA ARG A 220 -6.64 3.99 -3.49
C ARG A 220 -7.86 4.84 -3.21
N ALA A 221 -8.67 4.36 -2.31
CA ALA A 221 -9.81 5.09 -1.78
C ALA A 221 -9.54 5.39 -0.32
N TRP A 222 -10.02 6.54 0.10
CA TRP A 222 -10.12 6.82 1.51
C TRP A 222 -11.40 6.18 2.04
N GLY A 223 -11.27 5.35 3.07
CA GLY A 223 -12.36 4.69 3.78
C GLY A 223 -12.51 5.19 5.19
#